data_19a51a6ddc13cf9000d1b92ed04cbcbd
#
_entry.id   19a51a6ddc13cf9000d1b92ed04cbcbd
#
_cell.length_a   1.000
_cell.length_b   1.000
_cell.length_c   1.000
_cell.angle_alpha   90.00
_cell.angle_beta   90.00
_cell.angle_gamma   90.00
#
_symmetry.space_group_name_H-M   'P 1'
#
loop_
_entity.id
_entity.type
_entity.pdbx_description
1 polymer ?
#
loop_
_entity_poly.entity_id
_entity_poly.type
_entity_poly.pdbx_seq_one_letter_code
_entity_poly.pdbx_strand_id
1 'polypeptide(L)'
;MSKFLKKLKNNFFSFLIIFLIAFLNLFWLPTFSFWNIYPKNSSFSTNSDLIQYQHPNKIYFKLAREPQLNSSHYILIDVATNTIVLSKNKDVKIYPASITKLVTALTALNIYPLDEELTINQEYKEGKVMGLKLGEKITVRSLVDALLVYSANDSAFTLSHYHQNGEAGFINEMNLLVQKYGLKNTHFTNYDGLQNENHYSTAYDLSQIARLAIKNSVITQTVKQKNLIVESVDKTIKHKLTSTNEFLDVIPEIEGLKTGYTEEAGGCFVGLINLNGNYLISVVTQSEDRFGDTKTLMNWAKNNVFWQNYQP
;
A
#
# COMPACT_ATOMS: atom_id res chain seq x y z
N MET A 1 -58.55 -7.89 -47.65
CA MET A 1 -58.23 -7.77 -46.20
C MET A 1 -57.62 -9.04 -45.58
N SER A 2 -57.93 -10.26 -46.07
CA SER A 2 -57.45 -11.51 -45.40
C SER A 2 -55.99 -11.86 -45.67
N LYS A 3 -55.40 -11.54 -46.84
CA LYS A 3 -54.01 -11.85 -47.16
C LYS A 3 -52.98 -10.94 -46.42
N PHE A 4 -53.35 -9.72 -46.11
CA PHE A 4 -52.50 -8.78 -45.39
C PHE A 4 -52.34 -9.14 -43.92
N LEU A 5 -53.44 -9.55 -43.26
CA LEU A 5 -53.45 -9.99 -41.87
C LEU A 5 -52.69 -11.30 -41.67
N LYS A 6 -52.68 -12.19 -42.67
CA LYS A 6 -51.93 -13.44 -42.59
C LYS A 6 -50.42 -13.20 -42.71
N LYS A 7 -49.98 -12.18 -43.50
CA LYS A 7 -48.58 -11.80 -43.64
C LYS A 7 -48.06 -11.11 -42.38
N LEU A 8 -48.86 -10.30 -41.69
CA LEU A 8 -48.50 -9.69 -40.42
C LEU A 8 -48.34 -10.72 -39.29
N LYS A 9 -49.21 -11.72 -39.26
CA LYS A 9 -49.16 -12.78 -38.23
C LYS A 9 -47.91 -13.67 -38.38
N ASN A 10 -47.50 -13.97 -39.62
CA ASN A 10 -46.28 -14.73 -39.89
C ASN A 10 -45.01 -13.94 -39.55
N ASN A 11 -44.98 -12.62 -39.80
CA ASN A 11 -43.83 -11.78 -39.44
C ASN A 11 -43.72 -11.59 -37.92
N PHE A 12 -44.82 -11.50 -37.22
CA PHE A 12 -44.84 -11.38 -35.76
C PHE A 12 -44.31 -12.68 -35.09
N PHE A 13 -44.70 -13.85 -35.61
CA PHE A 13 -44.18 -15.14 -35.12
C PHE A 13 -42.67 -15.29 -35.40
N SER A 14 -42.20 -14.84 -36.56
CA SER A 14 -40.76 -14.86 -36.89
C SER A 14 -39.96 -13.91 -35.99
N PHE A 15 -40.49 -12.72 -35.68
CA PHE A 15 -39.85 -11.78 -34.75
C PHE A 15 -39.83 -12.33 -33.32
N LEU A 16 -40.90 -13.04 -32.88
CA LEU A 16 -40.96 -13.63 -31.54
C LEU A 16 -39.91 -14.77 -31.39
N ILE A 17 -39.74 -15.60 -32.44
CA ILE A 17 -38.74 -16.69 -32.43
C ILE A 17 -37.32 -16.14 -32.44
N ILE A 18 -37.04 -15.08 -33.19
CA ILE A 18 -35.71 -14.44 -33.21
C ILE A 18 -35.42 -13.82 -31.83
N PHE A 19 -36.41 -13.19 -31.21
CA PHE A 19 -36.26 -12.61 -29.88
C PHE A 19 -36.04 -13.66 -28.79
N LEU A 20 -36.72 -14.83 -28.90
CA LEU A 20 -36.56 -15.94 -27.98
C LEU A 20 -35.16 -16.58 -28.11
N ILE A 21 -34.66 -16.72 -29.36
CA ILE A 21 -33.32 -17.26 -29.62
C ILE A 21 -32.24 -16.27 -29.13
N ALA A 22 -32.44 -14.96 -29.28
CA ALA A 22 -31.54 -13.94 -28.76
C ALA A 22 -31.56 -13.93 -27.22
N PHE A 23 -32.74 -14.11 -26.60
CA PHE A 23 -32.89 -14.16 -25.13
C PHE A 23 -32.26 -15.44 -24.53
N LEU A 24 -32.38 -16.59 -25.20
CA LEU A 24 -31.75 -17.84 -24.78
C LEU A 24 -30.22 -17.80 -24.92
N ASN A 25 -29.68 -17.07 -25.90
CA ASN A 25 -28.23 -16.87 -26.04
C ASN A 25 -27.66 -15.90 -25.01
N LEU A 26 -28.47 -15.01 -24.40
CA LEU A 26 -28.05 -14.14 -23.29
C LEU A 26 -27.88 -14.93 -21.98
N PHE A 27 -28.55 -16.08 -21.81
CA PHE A 27 -28.39 -16.97 -20.66
C PHE A 27 -27.33 -18.07 -20.85
N TRP A 28 -26.77 -18.21 -22.06
CA TRP A 28 -25.73 -19.17 -22.39
C TRP A 28 -24.35 -18.51 -22.66
N LEU A 29 -24.16 -17.31 -22.17
CA LEU A 29 -22.80 -16.82 -21.98
C LEU A 29 -22.14 -17.74 -20.94
N PRO A 30 -21.01 -18.41 -21.27
CA PRO A 30 -20.28 -19.14 -20.25
C PRO A 30 -20.01 -18.13 -19.15
N THR A 31 -20.40 -18.47 -17.93
CA THR A 31 -19.95 -17.77 -16.74
C THR A 31 -18.42 -17.83 -16.82
N PHE A 32 -17.81 -16.78 -17.32
CA PHE A 32 -16.39 -16.56 -17.17
C PHE A 32 -16.18 -16.52 -15.67
N SER A 33 -15.83 -17.66 -15.10
CA SER A 33 -15.41 -17.72 -13.73
C SER A 33 -14.10 -16.96 -13.65
N PHE A 34 -14.17 -15.73 -13.17
CA PHE A 34 -13.04 -14.87 -12.80
C PHE A 34 -12.09 -15.51 -11.77
N TRP A 35 -12.31 -16.80 -11.45
CA TRP A 35 -11.55 -17.57 -10.46
C TRP A 35 -10.25 -18.18 -10.98
N ASN A 36 -9.95 -18.10 -12.28
CA ASN A 36 -8.76 -18.76 -12.85
C ASN A 36 -7.63 -17.84 -13.28
N ILE A 37 -7.63 -16.55 -12.89
CA ILE A 37 -6.56 -15.60 -13.24
C ILE A 37 -5.51 -15.48 -12.11
N TYR A 38 -5.74 -16.07 -10.96
CA TYR A 38 -4.71 -16.12 -9.92
C TYR A 38 -3.88 -17.40 -10.07
N PRO A 39 -2.55 -17.30 -10.19
CA PRO A 39 -1.70 -18.48 -10.14
C PRO A 39 -1.98 -19.20 -8.82
N LYS A 40 -2.40 -20.47 -8.93
CA LYS A 40 -2.75 -21.37 -7.81
C LYS A 40 -1.56 -21.73 -6.90
N ASN A 41 -0.40 -21.14 -7.09
CA ASN A 41 0.85 -21.50 -6.40
C ASN A 41 1.61 -20.27 -5.84
N SER A 42 0.92 -19.31 -5.24
CA SER A 42 1.59 -18.59 -4.16
C SER A 42 1.34 -19.40 -2.87
N SER A 43 2.13 -20.45 -2.68
CA SER A 43 2.34 -20.98 -1.35
C SER A 43 2.93 -19.83 -0.52
N PHE A 44 2.07 -19.09 0.19
CA PHE A 44 2.53 -18.30 1.31
C PHE A 44 3.31 -19.28 2.19
N SER A 45 4.64 -19.17 2.19
CA SER A 45 5.46 -19.86 3.16
C SER A 45 4.97 -19.40 4.53
N THR A 46 4.27 -20.30 5.22
CA THR A 46 3.80 -20.12 6.58
C THR A 46 4.92 -20.29 7.62
N ASN A 47 6.17 -20.08 7.24
CA ASN A 47 7.30 -19.93 8.15
C ASN A 47 7.54 -18.43 8.40
N SER A 48 6.92 -17.91 9.16
CA SER A 48 6.39 -17.24 10.31
C SER A 48 7.39 -16.97 11.41
N ASP A 49 8.15 -15.87 11.20
CA ASP A 49 8.37 -14.91 12.27
C ASP A 49 7.30 -13.82 12.16
N LEU A 50 6.05 -14.25 11.93
CA LEU A 50 4.88 -13.43 12.13
C LEU A 50 4.93 -13.00 13.59
N ILE A 51 4.86 -11.72 13.87
CA ILE A 51 4.52 -11.18 15.17
C ILE A 51 3.32 -12.02 15.64
N GLN A 52 3.59 -13.00 16.50
CA GLN A 52 2.59 -13.94 16.99
C GLN A 52 1.74 -13.13 17.97
N TYR A 53 0.64 -12.56 17.49
CA TYR A 53 -0.35 -11.91 18.34
C TYR A 53 -1.01 -12.99 19.19
N GLN A 54 -0.36 -13.34 20.31
CA GLN A 54 -1.06 -13.97 21.41
C GLN A 54 -2.18 -13.02 21.83
N HIS A 55 -3.37 -13.48 22.06
CA HIS A 55 -4.61 -12.76 22.38
C HIS A 55 -4.44 -11.25 22.59
N PRO A 56 -5.15 -10.38 21.86
CA PRO A 56 -4.85 -8.95 21.89
C PRO A 56 -4.91 -8.47 23.34
N ASN A 57 -3.78 -7.97 23.83
CA ASN A 57 -3.72 -7.35 25.14
C ASN A 57 -4.76 -6.23 25.16
N LYS A 58 -5.56 -6.16 26.22
CA LYS A 58 -6.50 -5.08 26.35
C LYS A 58 -5.71 -3.78 26.53
N ILE A 59 -5.95 -2.81 25.65
CA ILE A 59 -5.29 -1.52 25.72
C ILE A 59 -6.09 -0.57 26.61
N TYR A 60 -5.38 0.19 27.44
CA TYR A 60 -5.88 1.27 28.28
C TYR A 60 -5.05 2.52 28.03
N PHE A 61 -5.66 3.67 28.13
CA PHE A 61 -4.94 4.92 28.11
C PHE A 61 -5.50 5.89 29.15
N LYS A 62 -4.62 6.68 29.75
CA LYS A 62 -5.02 7.73 30.68
C LYS A 62 -5.69 8.86 29.90
N LEU A 63 -6.71 9.47 30.52
CA LEU A 63 -7.20 10.76 30.04
C LEU A 63 -6.12 11.80 30.32
N ALA A 64 -5.32 12.10 29.30
CA ALA A 64 -4.22 13.06 29.38
C ALA A 64 -4.39 14.15 28.33
N ARG A 65 -3.77 15.30 28.58
CA ARG A 65 -3.76 16.38 27.59
C ARG A 65 -3.09 15.88 26.30
N GLU A 66 -3.72 16.18 25.19
CA GLU A 66 -3.16 15.87 23.85
C GLU A 66 -1.81 16.58 23.67
N PRO A 67 -0.83 15.93 23.03
CA PRO A 67 0.45 16.56 22.74
C PRO A 67 0.27 17.67 21.71
N GLN A 68 1.10 18.69 21.78
CA GLN A 68 1.15 19.74 20.75
C GLN A 68 2.06 19.25 19.63
N LEU A 69 1.53 19.22 18.41
CA LEU A 69 2.23 18.82 17.18
C LEU A 69 2.17 19.95 16.16
N ASN A 70 3.15 19.97 15.24
CA ASN A 70 3.11 20.84 14.07
C ASN A 70 2.05 20.34 13.08
N SER A 71 1.88 19.01 13.00
CA SER A 71 0.84 18.41 12.18
C SER A 71 -0.54 18.63 12.78
N SER A 72 -1.49 18.98 11.90
CA SER A 72 -2.92 18.99 12.23
C SER A 72 -3.67 17.72 11.78
N HIS A 73 -2.99 16.77 11.13
CA HIS A 73 -3.58 15.54 10.58
C HIS A 73 -2.74 14.33 11.01
N TYR A 74 -3.17 13.69 12.09
CA TYR A 74 -2.43 12.55 12.64
C TYR A 74 -3.35 11.50 13.25
N ILE A 75 -2.81 10.30 13.40
CA ILE A 75 -3.43 9.20 14.13
C ILE A 75 -2.36 8.34 14.80
N LEU A 76 -2.70 7.83 15.98
CA LEU A 76 -1.98 6.78 16.68
C LEU A 76 -2.95 5.64 16.96
N ILE A 77 -2.64 4.44 16.47
CA ILE A 77 -3.48 3.26 16.65
C ILE A 77 -2.69 2.11 17.26
N ASP A 78 -3.37 1.30 18.05
CA ASP A 78 -2.85 -0.01 18.49
C ASP A 78 -2.98 -1.03 17.35
N VAL A 79 -1.88 -1.68 17.03
CA VAL A 79 -1.82 -2.61 15.90
C VAL A 79 -2.70 -3.83 16.13
N ALA A 80 -2.68 -4.39 17.33
CA ALA A 80 -3.37 -5.63 17.67
C ALA A 80 -4.89 -5.47 17.66
N THR A 81 -5.39 -4.43 18.34
CA THR A 81 -6.83 -4.22 18.54
C THR A 81 -7.45 -3.28 17.51
N ASN A 82 -6.63 -2.56 16.73
CA ASN A 82 -7.05 -1.44 15.87
C ASN A 82 -7.72 -0.28 16.64
N THR A 83 -7.46 -0.19 17.95
CA THR A 83 -8.01 0.88 18.77
C THR A 83 -7.31 2.20 18.45
N ILE A 84 -8.08 3.24 18.16
CA ILE A 84 -7.56 4.59 18.00
C ILE A 84 -7.21 5.13 19.39
N VAL A 85 -5.94 5.38 19.61
CA VAL A 85 -5.40 5.90 20.87
C VAL A 85 -5.47 7.42 20.90
N LEU A 86 -5.13 8.04 19.79
CA LEU A 86 -5.11 9.49 19.61
C LEU A 86 -5.29 9.84 18.15
N SER A 87 -6.04 10.89 17.83
CA SER A 87 -6.17 11.35 16.45
C SER A 87 -6.66 12.77 16.33
N LYS A 88 -6.25 13.43 15.27
CA LYS A 88 -6.78 14.75 14.86
C LYS A 88 -6.97 14.75 13.36
N ASN A 89 -8.14 15.20 12.90
CA ASN A 89 -8.50 15.26 11.47
C ASN A 89 -8.19 13.98 10.69
N LYS A 90 -8.35 12.81 11.33
CA LYS A 90 -7.93 11.51 10.79
C LYS A 90 -8.62 11.11 9.48
N ASP A 91 -9.80 11.66 9.20
CA ASP A 91 -10.63 11.34 8.02
C ASP A 91 -10.57 12.44 6.94
N VAL A 92 -9.82 13.51 7.16
CA VAL A 92 -9.63 14.56 6.15
C VAL A 92 -8.71 14.06 5.05
N LYS A 93 -9.08 14.30 3.79
CA LYS A 93 -8.27 13.94 2.63
C LYS A 93 -6.99 14.78 2.60
N ILE A 94 -5.88 14.11 2.40
CA ILE A 94 -4.54 14.69 2.30
C ILE A 94 -3.78 14.06 1.12
N TYR A 95 -2.73 14.72 0.68
CA TYR A 95 -1.78 14.14 -0.25
C TYR A 95 -0.81 13.22 0.49
N PRO A 96 -0.75 11.92 0.14
CA PRO A 96 0.08 10.95 0.87
C PRO A 96 1.56 11.05 0.55
N ALA A 97 1.95 11.75 -0.51
CA ALA A 97 3.31 11.76 -1.04
C ALA A 97 3.84 10.31 -1.20
N SER A 98 5.13 10.09 -0.95
CA SER A 98 5.75 8.74 -1.07
C SER A 98 5.27 7.69 -0.06
N ILE A 99 4.31 7.99 0.83
CA ILE A 99 3.63 6.94 1.60
C ILE A 99 2.85 6.01 0.65
N THR A 100 2.42 6.51 -0.51
CA THR A 100 1.87 5.74 -1.64
C THR A 100 2.67 4.46 -1.93
N LYS A 101 4.00 4.52 -1.81
CA LYS A 101 4.90 3.40 -2.10
C LYS A 101 4.72 2.18 -1.20
N LEU A 102 4.03 2.30 -0.07
CA LEU A 102 3.59 1.13 0.71
C LEU A 102 2.56 0.31 -0.07
N VAL A 103 1.62 0.98 -0.75
CA VAL A 103 0.62 0.30 -1.58
C VAL A 103 1.25 -0.22 -2.86
N THR A 104 2.17 0.53 -3.47
CA THR A 104 2.96 0.07 -4.63
C THR A 104 3.71 -1.22 -4.30
N ALA A 105 4.39 -1.27 -3.14
CA ALA A 105 5.08 -2.47 -2.67
C ALA A 105 4.10 -3.64 -2.44
N LEU A 106 2.99 -3.40 -1.73
CA LEU A 106 1.96 -4.42 -1.49
C LEU A 106 1.38 -4.96 -2.81
N THR A 107 1.12 -4.08 -3.77
CA THR A 107 0.60 -4.46 -5.09
C THR A 107 1.63 -5.30 -5.85
N ALA A 108 2.89 -4.84 -5.92
CA ALA A 108 3.95 -5.59 -6.59
C ALA A 108 4.15 -6.99 -5.98
N LEU A 109 4.16 -7.09 -4.64
CA LEU A 109 4.31 -8.35 -3.90
C LEU A 109 3.11 -9.29 -4.06
N ASN A 110 1.93 -8.79 -4.44
CA ASN A 110 0.77 -9.61 -4.71
C ASN A 110 0.76 -10.19 -6.13
N ILE A 111 1.41 -9.54 -7.09
CA ILE A 111 1.31 -9.89 -8.51
C ILE A 111 2.59 -10.47 -9.10
N TYR A 112 3.77 -10.17 -8.52
CA TYR A 112 5.05 -10.63 -9.04
C TYR A 112 5.77 -11.57 -8.08
N PRO A 113 6.40 -12.64 -8.58
CA PRO A 113 7.40 -13.40 -7.82
C PRO A 113 8.58 -12.51 -7.42
N LEU A 114 9.15 -12.74 -6.24
CA LEU A 114 10.27 -11.92 -5.73
C LEU A 114 11.55 -12.06 -6.55
N ASP A 115 11.77 -13.22 -7.10
CA ASP A 115 12.95 -13.59 -7.89
C ASP A 115 12.79 -13.31 -9.40
N GLU A 116 11.63 -12.78 -9.81
CA GLU A 116 11.40 -12.39 -11.19
C GLU A 116 12.36 -11.28 -11.61
N GLU A 117 13.01 -11.48 -12.76
CA GLU A 117 14.00 -10.57 -13.33
C GLU A 117 13.36 -9.61 -14.33
N LEU A 118 13.46 -8.33 -14.07
CA LEU A 118 12.98 -7.27 -14.94
C LEU A 118 14.15 -6.63 -15.66
N THR A 119 14.00 -6.40 -16.97
CA THR A 119 14.96 -5.62 -17.77
C THR A 119 14.52 -4.17 -17.82
N ILE A 120 15.43 -3.24 -17.52
CA ILE A 120 15.17 -1.81 -17.60
C ILE A 120 15.14 -1.38 -19.06
N ASN A 121 13.93 -1.14 -19.57
CA ASN A 121 13.70 -0.74 -20.96
C ASN A 121 13.64 0.78 -21.15
N GLN A 122 13.49 1.53 -20.05
CA GLN A 122 13.44 2.98 -20.01
C GLN A 122 14.01 3.50 -18.69
N GLU A 123 14.89 4.50 -18.78
CA GLU A 123 15.36 5.22 -17.59
C GLU A 123 14.29 6.22 -17.11
N TYR A 124 14.06 6.27 -15.80
CA TYR A 124 13.20 7.24 -15.14
C TYR A 124 14.04 8.17 -14.28
N LYS A 125 13.78 9.49 -14.35
CA LYS A 125 14.65 10.51 -13.73
C LYS A 125 13.92 11.51 -12.84
N GLU A 126 12.61 11.34 -12.64
CA GLU A 126 11.83 12.27 -11.84
C GLU A 126 11.88 11.95 -10.35
N GLY A 127 12.07 12.99 -9.54
CA GLY A 127 12.14 12.88 -8.11
C GLY A 127 13.37 12.11 -7.62
N LYS A 128 13.18 11.28 -6.59
CA LYS A 128 14.28 10.50 -5.99
C LYS A 128 14.44 9.16 -6.69
N VAL A 129 15.56 8.97 -7.37
CA VAL A 129 15.86 7.76 -8.14
C VAL A 129 17.13 7.07 -7.62
N MET A 130 17.20 5.75 -7.67
CA MET A 130 18.44 5.02 -7.37
C MET A 130 19.40 4.97 -8.57
N GLY A 131 18.93 5.31 -9.78
CA GLY A 131 19.73 5.44 -11.00
C GLY A 131 19.84 4.15 -11.79
N LEU A 132 18.74 3.43 -11.97
CA LEU A 132 18.63 2.26 -12.85
C LEU A 132 19.09 2.60 -14.26
N LYS A 133 19.79 1.67 -14.92
CA LYS A 133 20.40 1.85 -16.23
C LYS A 133 19.66 1.08 -17.31
N LEU A 134 19.59 1.66 -18.50
CA LEU A 134 19.02 0.98 -19.66
C LEU A 134 19.73 -0.37 -19.90
N GLY A 135 18.98 -1.44 -20.04
CA GLY A 135 19.48 -2.81 -20.20
C GLY A 135 19.85 -3.52 -18.90
N GLU A 136 19.87 -2.82 -17.76
CA GLU A 136 20.09 -3.45 -16.46
C GLU A 136 18.99 -4.50 -16.18
N LYS A 137 19.40 -5.66 -15.66
CA LYS A 137 18.49 -6.69 -15.16
C LYS A 137 18.48 -6.66 -13.65
N ILE A 138 17.31 -6.61 -13.06
CA ILE A 138 17.13 -6.47 -11.61
C ILE A 138 15.91 -7.28 -11.15
N THR A 139 15.96 -7.83 -9.94
CA THR A 139 14.84 -8.62 -9.42
C THR A 139 13.73 -7.73 -8.84
N VAL A 140 12.51 -8.24 -8.82
CA VAL A 140 11.38 -7.60 -8.13
C VAL A 140 11.73 -7.33 -6.68
N ARG A 141 12.38 -8.27 -6.00
CA ARG A 141 12.86 -8.10 -4.61
C ARG A 141 13.72 -6.86 -4.47
N SER A 142 14.71 -6.70 -5.30
CA SER A 142 15.63 -5.54 -5.29
C SER A 142 14.91 -4.21 -5.53
N LEU A 143 13.92 -4.20 -6.44
CA LEU A 143 13.10 -3.02 -6.71
C LEU A 143 12.22 -2.66 -5.50
N VAL A 144 11.57 -3.64 -4.86
CA VAL A 144 10.76 -3.42 -3.66
C VAL A 144 11.63 -2.91 -2.50
N ASP A 145 12.81 -3.47 -2.33
CA ASP A 145 13.75 -3.04 -1.29
C ASP A 145 14.18 -1.57 -1.50
N ALA A 146 14.56 -1.18 -2.71
CA ALA A 146 14.92 0.19 -3.04
C ALA A 146 13.73 1.17 -2.90
N LEU A 147 12.54 0.75 -3.33
CA LEU A 147 11.28 1.49 -3.19
C LEU A 147 11.00 1.86 -1.73
N LEU A 148 11.18 0.92 -0.81
CA LEU A 148 10.84 1.09 0.60
C LEU A 148 11.94 1.79 1.39
N VAL A 149 13.20 1.43 1.20
CA VAL A 149 14.35 1.98 1.94
C VAL A 149 14.70 3.39 1.45
N TYR A 150 14.97 3.51 0.16
CA TYR A 150 15.46 4.75 -0.45
C TYR A 150 14.34 5.64 -0.97
N SER A 151 13.13 5.10 -1.13
CA SER A 151 12.00 5.76 -1.78
C SER A 151 12.21 5.96 -3.29
N ALA A 152 12.86 5.01 -3.96
CA ALA A 152 13.24 5.08 -5.36
C ALA A 152 12.03 5.16 -6.30
N ASN A 153 11.90 6.27 -7.05
CA ASN A 153 10.80 6.47 -8.01
C ASN A 153 11.01 5.63 -9.28
N ASP A 154 12.24 5.43 -9.71
CA ASP A 154 12.59 4.56 -10.85
C ASP A 154 12.26 3.08 -10.57
N SER A 155 12.37 2.64 -9.32
CA SER A 155 11.87 1.32 -8.91
C SER A 155 10.34 1.23 -9.02
N ALA A 156 9.62 2.26 -8.56
CA ALA A 156 8.17 2.31 -8.67
C ALA A 156 7.71 2.34 -10.13
N PHE A 157 8.39 3.14 -10.96
CA PHE A 157 8.17 3.21 -12.41
C PHE A 157 8.35 1.83 -13.05
N THR A 158 9.47 1.16 -12.80
CA THR A 158 9.77 -0.15 -13.38
C THR A 158 8.71 -1.19 -13.01
N LEU A 159 8.34 -1.29 -11.72
CA LEU A 159 7.32 -2.21 -11.24
C LEU A 159 5.95 -1.96 -11.89
N SER A 160 5.56 -0.69 -12.04
CA SER A 160 4.26 -0.33 -12.59
C SER A 160 4.19 -0.57 -14.11
N HIS A 161 5.26 -0.27 -14.84
CA HIS A 161 5.31 -0.42 -16.31
C HIS A 161 5.52 -1.86 -16.75
N TYR A 162 6.01 -2.74 -15.86
CA TYR A 162 6.14 -4.17 -16.13
C TYR A 162 4.79 -4.90 -16.09
N HIS A 163 3.76 -4.30 -15.55
CA HIS A 163 2.42 -4.89 -15.51
C HIS A 163 1.91 -5.16 -16.93
N GLN A 164 1.26 -6.34 -17.14
CA GLN A 164 0.77 -6.76 -18.46
C GLN A 164 -0.12 -5.72 -19.17
N ASN A 165 -0.85 -4.90 -18.38
CA ASN A 165 -1.68 -3.80 -18.87
C ASN A 165 -0.99 -2.44 -18.64
N GLY A 166 0.33 -2.42 -18.48
CA GLY A 166 1.14 -1.23 -18.24
C GLY A 166 0.79 -0.50 -16.94
N GLU A 167 1.23 0.75 -16.86
CA GLU A 167 1.03 1.62 -15.70
C GLU A 167 -0.44 1.71 -15.25
N ALA A 168 -1.36 1.91 -16.20
CA ALA A 168 -2.78 2.03 -15.87
C ALA A 168 -3.34 0.76 -15.22
N GLY A 169 -2.91 -0.42 -15.67
CA GLY A 169 -3.27 -1.70 -15.07
C GLY A 169 -2.73 -1.81 -13.64
N PHE A 170 -1.49 -1.44 -13.41
CA PHE A 170 -0.90 -1.47 -12.07
C PHE A 170 -1.59 -0.50 -11.09
N ILE A 171 -1.88 0.73 -11.52
CA ILE A 171 -2.63 1.71 -10.72
C ILE A 171 -4.04 1.19 -10.40
N ASN A 172 -4.69 0.52 -11.36
CA ASN A 172 -5.97 -0.13 -11.09
C ASN A 172 -5.85 -1.20 -10.00
N GLU A 173 -4.80 -2.05 -10.02
CA GLU A 173 -4.54 -3.03 -8.96
C GLU A 173 -4.32 -2.37 -7.59
N MET A 174 -3.60 -1.23 -7.53
CA MET A 174 -3.45 -0.44 -6.30
C MET A 174 -4.80 0.01 -5.76
N ASN A 175 -5.70 0.52 -6.61
CA ASN A 175 -7.02 0.97 -6.20
C ASN A 175 -7.94 -0.20 -5.83
N LEU A 176 -7.88 -1.34 -6.52
CA LEU A 176 -8.59 -2.56 -6.14
C LEU A 176 -8.14 -3.08 -4.77
N LEU A 177 -6.84 -2.99 -4.47
CA LEU A 177 -6.30 -3.38 -3.17
C LEU A 177 -6.92 -2.54 -2.05
N VAL A 178 -6.90 -1.22 -2.14
CA VAL A 178 -7.48 -0.36 -1.09
C VAL A 178 -8.99 -0.49 -0.99
N GLN A 179 -9.69 -0.68 -2.10
CA GLN A 179 -11.12 -0.96 -2.14
C GLN A 179 -11.47 -2.27 -1.42
N LYS A 180 -10.70 -3.35 -1.66
CA LYS A 180 -10.85 -4.65 -1.00
C LYS A 180 -10.83 -4.55 0.53
N TYR A 181 -10.04 -3.61 1.06
CA TYR A 181 -9.94 -3.37 2.51
C TYR A 181 -10.86 -2.25 3.01
N GLY A 182 -11.77 -1.76 2.17
CA GLY A 182 -12.78 -0.78 2.56
C GLY A 182 -12.24 0.63 2.79
N LEU A 183 -11.06 0.96 2.24
CA LEU A 183 -10.42 2.27 2.40
C LEU A 183 -11.02 3.28 1.42
N LYS A 184 -12.21 3.77 1.74
CA LYS A 184 -13.06 4.55 0.84
C LYS A 184 -12.57 5.98 0.58
N ASN A 185 -11.69 6.48 1.44
CA ASN A 185 -11.14 7.83 1.32
C ASN A 185 -9.72 7.84 0.74
N THR A 186 -9.34 6.78 0.02
CA THR A 186 -8.05 6.63 -0.64
C THR A 186 -8.24 6.35 -2.12
N HIS A 187 -7.50 7.08 -2.95
CA HIS A 187 -7.45 6.88 -4.39
C HIS A 187 -6.06 7.24 -4.92
N PHE A 188 -5.52 6.40 -5.78
CA PHE A 188 -4.22 6.56 -6.40
C PHE A 188 -4.36 6.82 -7.89
N THR A 189 -3.61 7.81 -8.40
CA THR A 189 -3.49 8.13 -9.83
C THR A 189 -2.11 7.84 -10.37
N ASN A 190 -1.16 7.53 -9.49
CA ASN A 190 0.21 7.14 -9.82
C ASN A 190 0.76 6.18 -8.75
N TYR A 191 1.94 5.64 -9.01
CA TYR A 191 2.62 4.60 -8.23
C TYR A 191 3.65 5.16 -7.23
N ASP A 192 4.00 6.43 -7.29
CA ASP A 192 5.12 7.00 -6.52
C ASP A 192 4.72 8.10 -5.53
N GLY A 193 3.50 8.64 -5.66
CA GLY A 193 2.96 9.66 -4.79
C GLY A 193 3.27 11.08 -5.23
N LEU A 194 3.60 11.29 -6.51
CA LEU A 194 3.70 12.62 -7.08
C LEU A 194 2.34 13.32 -7.11
N GLN A 195 2.37 14.64 -7.10
CA GLN A 195 1.18 15.48 -6.96
C GLN A 195 0.14 15.26 -8.05
N ASN A 196 -1.10 15.01 -7.63
CA ASN A 196 -2.30 15.01 -8.45
C ASN A 196 -3.52 15.26 -7.58
N GLU A 197 -4.48 16.05 -8.03
CA GLU A 197 -5.69 16.40 -7.26
C GLU A 197 -6.54 15.18 -6.87
N ASN A 198 -6.52 14.14 -7.71
CA ASN A 198 -7.25 12.90 -7.50
C ASN A 198 -6.40 11.82 -6.79
N HIS A 199 -5.16 12.15 -6.36
CA HIS A 199 -4.28 11.28 -5.60
C HIS A 199 -4.31 11.65 -4.13
N TYR A 200 -5.12 10.95 -3.34
CA TYR A 200 -5.37 11.30 -1.95
C TYR A 200 -5.53 10.07 -1.05
N SER A 201 -5.36 10.30 0.22
CA SER A 201 -5.67 9.36 1.30
C SER A 201 -6.11 10.13 2.55
N THR A 202 -6.20 9.45 3.70
CA THR A 202 -6.45 10.05 5.01
C THR A 202 -5.47 9.45 6.03
N ALA A 203 -5.26 10.10 7.16
CA ALA A 203 -4.41 9.54 8.21
C ALA A 203 -4.95 8.17 8.69
N TYR A 204 -6.27 8.01 8.75
CA TYR A 204 -6.89 6.74 9.09
C TYR A 204 -6.61 5.67 8.04
N ASP A 205 -6.89 5.93 6.76
CA ASP A 205 -6.67 4.94 5.70
C ASP A 205 -5.17 4.57 5.58
N LEU A 206 -4.25 5.55 5.71
CA LEU A 206 -2.81 5.28 5.75
C LEU A 206 -2.42 4.39 6.94
N SER A 207 -3.07 4.54 8.09
CA SER A 207 -2.84 3.66 9.24
C SER A 207 -3.28 2.22 8.96
N GLN A 208 -4.39 2.03 8.24
CA GLN A 208 -4.85 0.70 7.82
C GLN A 208 -3.94 0.10 6.75
N ILE A 209 -3.45 0.90 5.79
CA ILE A 209 -2.42 0.48 4.81
C ILE A 209 -1.16 0.02 5.55
N ALA A 210 -0.72 0.76 6.56
CA ALA A 210 0.42 0.36 7.38
C ALA A 210 0.18 -0.98 8.11
N ARG A 211 -1.02 -1.19 8.66
CA ARG A 211 -1.40 -2.47 9.28
C ARG A 211 -1.40 -3.64 8.28
N LEU A 212 -1.72 -3.40 7.02
CA LEU A 212 -1.59 -4.41 5.96
C LEU A 212 -0.12 -4.66 5.64
N ALA A 213 0.67 -3.60 5.50
CA ALA A 213 2.08 -3.68 5.14
C ALA A 213 2.89 -4.50 6.17
N ILE A 214 2.66 -4.30 7.46
CA ILE A 214 3.40 -5.03 8.50
C ILE A 214 3.03 -6.52 8.61
N LYS A 215 1.98 -6.99 7.95
CA LYS A 215 1.68 -8.42 7.83
C LYS A 215 2.57 -9.13 6.80
N ASN A 216 3.27 -8.37 5.97
CA ASN A 216 4.17 -8.91 4.97
C ASN A 216 5.61 -8.87 5.49
N SER A 217 6.22 -10.06 5.62
CA SER A 217 7.58 -10.21 6.18
C SER A 217 8.65 -9.52 5.33
N VAL A 218 8.49 -9.47 4.00
CA VAL A 218 9.40 -8.75 3.10
C VAL A 218 9.41 -7.27 3.46
N ILE A 219 8.24 -6.66 3.61
CA ILE A 219 8.13 -5.24 3.97
C ILE A 219 8.76 -4.98 5.34
N THR A 220 8.39 -5.76 6.36
CA THR A 220 8.88 -5.55 7.73
C THR A 220 10.39 -5.71 7.88
N GLN A 221 11.00 -6.64 7.14
CA GLN A 221 12.45 -6.81 7.11
C GLN A 221 13.15 -5.67 6.36
N THR A 222 12.58 -5.24 5.24
CA THR A 222 13.16 -4.20 4.39
C THR A 222 13.16 -2.83 5.07
N VAL A 223 12.04 -2.39 5.66
CA VAL A 223 11.91 -1.04 6.22
C VAL A 223 12.79 -0.77 7.46
N LYS A 224 13.33 -1.82 8.07
CA LYS A 224 14.28 -1.73 9.18
C LYS A 224 15.73 -1.47 8.75
N GLN A 225 16.02 -1.57 7.46
CA GLN A 225 17.39 -1.42 6.97
C GLN A 225 17.78 0.06 6.83
N LYS A 226 18.84 0.48 7.52
CA LYS A 226 19.41 1.83 7.40
C LYS A 226 20.18 2.00 6.10
N ASN A 227 20.98 1.01 5.75
CA ASN A 227 21.78 0.99 4.52
C ASN A 227 21.51 -0.30 3.76
N LEU A 228 21.44 -0.19 2.44
CA LEU A 228 21.15 -1.29 1.55
C LEU A 228 22.04 -1.20 0.32
N ILE A 229 22.53 -2.33 -0.17
CA ILE A 229 23.17 -2.44 -1.48
C ILE A 229 22.26 -3.30 -2.34
N VAL A 230 21.74 -2.71 -3.42
CA VAL A 230 20.99 -3.42 -4.45
C VAL A 230 21.93 -3.67 -5.63
N GLU A 231 21.91 -4.89 -6.15
CA GLU A 231 22.79 -5.30 -7.25
C GLU A 231 21.93 -5.74 -8.46
N SER A 232 22.46 -5.47 -9.67
CA SER A 232 21.96 -6.10 -10.89
C SER A 232 22.10 -7.62 -10.81
N VAL A 233 21.33 -8.37 -11.62
CA VAL A 233 21.35 -9.85 -11.63
C VAL A 233 22.75 -10.39 -11.91
N ASP A 234 23.49 -9.78 -12.82
CA ASP A 234 24.88 -10.12 -13.16
C ASP A 234 25.91 -9.54 -12.16
N LYS A 235 25.48 -8.80 -11.14
CA LYS A 235 26.28 -8.16 -10.09
C LYS A 235 27.29 -7.12 -10.59
N THR A 236 27.15 -6.66 -11.83
CA THR A 236 28.06 -5.65 -12.41
C THR A 236 27.73 -4.24 -11.96
N ILE A 237 26.46 -3.97 -11.66
CA ILE A 237 25.97 -2.66 -11.20
C ILE A 237 25.55 -2.78 -9.73
N LYS A 238 25.97 -1.80 -8.92
CA LYS A 238 25.65 -1.73 -7.49
C LYS A 238 25.09 -0.37 -7.13
N HIS A 239 23.91 -0.37 -6.55
CA HIS A 239 23.25 0.83 -6.03
C HIS A 239 23.37 0.84 -4.50
N LYS A 240 24.10 1.83 -3.96
CA LYS A 240 24.23 2.04 -2.51
C LYS A 240 23.15 2.98 -2.04
N LEU A 241 22.25 2.50 -1.20
CA LEU A 241 21.05 3.19 -0.76
C LEU A 241 21.07 3.40 0.74
N THR A 242 20.67 4.59 1.17
CA THR A 242 20.48 4.93 2.60
C THR A 242 19.01 5.26 2.83
N SER A 243 18.45 4.70 3.89
CA SER A 243 17.06 4.91 4.27
C SER A 243 16.73 6.39 4.48
N THR A 244 15.52 6.75 4.03
CA THR A 244 14.94 8.08 4.30
C THR A 244 14.37 8.20 5.72
N ASN A 245 14.31 7.12 6.47
CA ASN A 245 13.89 7.13 7.86
C ASN A 245 15.07 7.50 8.77
N GLU A 246 15.05 8.71 9.31
CA GLU A 246 16.12 9.24 10.16
C GLU A 246 16.14 8.62 11.55
N PHE A 247 15.06 7.94 11.97
CA PHE A 247 15.00 7.29 13.28
C PHE A 247 15.76 5.97 13.35
N LEU A 248 16.02 5.32 12.20
CA LEU A 248 16.76 4.07 12.20
C LEU A 248 18.18 4.29 12.78
N ASP A 249 18.59 3.42 13.69
CA ASP A 249 19.83 3.49 14.51
C ASP A 249 19.86 4.64 15.54
N VAL A 250 18.77 5.46 15.65
CA VAL A 250 18.70 6.59 16.58
C VAL A 250 17.64 6.35 17.66
N ILE A 251 16.48 5.83 17.28
CA ILE A 251 15.36 5.54 18.18
C ILE A 251 14.95 4.07 17.98
N PRO A 252 15.45 3.15 18.84
CA PRO A 252 15.22 1.71 18.66
C PRO A 252 13.75 1.28 18.64
N GLU A 253 12.89 2.05 19.28
CA GLU A 253 11.45 1.78 19.31
C GLU A 253 10.75 2.04 17.99
N ILE A 254 11.37 2.76 17.05
CA ILE A 254 10.77 3.07 15.73
C ILE A 254 11.37 2.16 14.67
N GLU A 255 10.62 1.13 14.29
CA GLU A 255 11.07 0.04 13.41
C GLU A 255 10.75 0.25 11.91
N GLY A 256 10.28 1.39 11.51
CA GLY A 256 9.87 1.71 10.15
C GLY A 256 8.82 2.83 10.18
N LEU A 257 7.97 3.00 9.17
CA LEU A 257 7.77 2.25 7.93
C LEU A 257 8.20 3.09 6.69
N LYS A 258 7.60 4.31 6.51
CA LYS A 258 7.79 5.07 5.29
C LYS A 258 7.68 6.58 5.51
N THR A 259 8.57 7.31 4.85
CA THR A 259 8.55 8.77 4.76
C THR A 259 7.92 9.25 3.46
N GLY A 260 7.36 10.45 3.45
CA GLY A 260 6.88 11.14 2.26
C GLY A 260 7.11 12.64 2.39
N TYR A 261 7.31 13.31 1.26
CA TYR A 261 7.37 14.77 1.17
C TYR A 261 7.08 15.21 -0.28
N THR A 262 6.21 16.16 -0.44
CA THR A 262 6.11 17.08 -1.57
C THR A 262 5.82 18.47 -0.99
N GLU A 263 5.92 19.53 -1.78
CA GLU A 263 5.63 20.87 -1.30
C GLU A 263 4.18 20.98 -0.81
N GLU A 264 3.24 20.35 -1.52
CA GLU A 264 1.82 20.40 -1.19
C GLU A 264 1.42 19.44 -0.06
N ALA A 265 2.10 18.29 0.03
CA ALA A 265 1.83 17.31 1.09
C ALA A 265 2.46 17.69 2.43
N GLY A 266 3.49 18.55 2.42
CA GLY A 266 4.33 18.74 3.59
C GLY A 266 5.05 17.45 4.02
N GLY A 267 5.58 17.44 5.22
CA GLY A 267 6.22 16.24 5.79
C GLY A 267 5.20 15.17 6.18
N CYS A 268 5.37 13.95 5.66
CA CYS A 268 4.57 12.77 5.99
C CYS A 268 5.48 11.67 6.54
N PHE A 269 5.02 10.99 7.60
CA PHE A 269 5.69 9.81 8.14
C PHE A 269 4.68 8.80 8.69
N VAL A 270 4.86 7.55 8.32
CA VAL A 270 4.19 6.41 8.94
C VAL A 270 5.21 5.66 9.74
N GLY A 271 5.05 5.65 11.07
CA GLY A 271 5.96 5.01 12.01
C GLY A 271 5.34 3.74 12.60
N LEU A 272 6.14 2.68 12.70
CA LEU A 272 5.85 1.50 13.52
C LEU A 272 6.62 1.64 14.82
N ILE A 273 5.90 1.75 15.94
CA ILE A 273 6.46 2.01 17.26
C ILE A 273 6.30 0.74 18.10
N ASN A 274 7.41 0.20 18.58
CA ASN A 274 7.45 -0.96 19.48
C ASN A 274 7.65 -0.48 20.92
N LEU A 275 6.66 -0.68 21.77
CA LEU A 275 6.73 -0.41 23.20
C LEU A 275 6.67 -1.74 23.97
N ASN A 276 7.85 -2.34 24.19
CA ASN A 276 7.99 -3.60 24.93
C ASN A 276 7.16 -4.75 24.33
N GLY A 277 7.19 -4.90 23.00
CA GLY A 277 6.46 -5.95 22.28
C GLY A 277 5.02 -5.59 21.91
N ASN A 278 4.49 -4.47 22.39
CA ASN A 278 3.22 -3.93 21.92
C ASN A 278 3.47 -2.88 20.83
N TYR A 279 2.74 -2.98 19.74
CA TYR A 279 2.99 -2.17 18.57
C TYR A 279 1.91 -1.10 18.37
N LEU A 280 2.35 0.12 18.14
CA LEU A 280 1.51 1.22 17.67
C LEU A 280 1.93 1.62 16.25
N ILE A 281 0.97 2.06 15.45
CA ILE A 281 1.23 2.77 14.21
C ILE A 281 0.91 4.24 14.45
N SER A 282 1.88 5.10 14.16
CA SER A 282 1.70 6.54 14.06
C SER A 282 1.64 6.97 12.61
N VAL A 283 0.69 7.82 12.25
CA VAL A 283 0.67 8.52 10.96
C VAL A 283 0.65 10.01 11.25
N VAL A 284 1.63 10.71 10.73
CA VAL A 284 1.76 12.16 10.76
C VAL A 284 1.82 12.66 9.33
N THR A 285 0.99 13.63 8.98
CA THR A 285 0.94 14.20 7.62
C THR A 285 0.86 15.74 7.70
N GLN A 286 1.23 16.43 6.64
CA GLN A 286 1.23 17.88 6.56
C GLN A 286 1.99 18.53 7.73
N SER A 287 3.13 17.97 8.10
CA SER A 287 3.95 18.45 9.22
C SER A 287 5.18 19.22 8.72
N GLU A 288 5.54 20.28 9.41
CA GLU A 288 6.82 20.95 9.21
C GLU A 288 7.97 20.14 9.80
N ASP A 289 7.70 19.34 10.85
CA ASP A 289 8.66 18.45 11.51
C ASP A 289 8.02 17.07 11.79
N ARG A 290 7.87 16.25 10.73
CA ARG A 290 7.28 14.91 10.82
C ARG A 290 7.97 13.99 11.81
N PHE A 291 9.29 14.14 12.00
CA PHE A 291 10.06 13.32 12.92
C PHE A 291 9.88 13.79 14.37
N GLY A 292 9.95 15.10 14.63
CA GLY A 292 9.65 15.67 15.95
C GLY A 292 8.24 15.35 16.42
N ASP A 293 7.24 15.49 15.53
CA ASP A 293 5.85 15.13 15.82
C ASP A 293 5.70 13.66 16.16
N THR A 294 6.31 12.76 15.38
CA THR A 294 6.27 11.31 15.64
C THR A 294 6.93 10.96 16.98
N LYS A 295 8.08 11.56 17.29
CA LYS A 295 8.76 11.40 18.58
C LYS A 295 7.89 11.89 19.74
N THR A 296 7.19 12.98 19.53
CA THR A 296 6.25 13.56 20.52
C THR A 296 5.07 12.60 20.76
N LEU A 297 4.48 12.03 19.70
CA LEU A 297 3.44 11.01 19.82
C LEU A 297 3.93 9.75 20.56
N MET A 298 5.13 9.25 20.21
CA MET A 298 5.74 8.11 20.88
C MET A 298 5.95 8.36 22.37
N ASN A 299 6.52 9.52 22.73
CA ASN A 299 6.76 9.88 24.13
C ASN A 299 5.44 10.03 24.91
N TRP A 300 4.42 10.64 24.28
CA TRP A 300 3.09 10.70 24.87
C TRP A 300 2.53 9.31 25.11
N ALA A 301 2.66 8.40 24.13
CA ALA A 301 2.21 7.01 24.27
C ALA A 301 2.93 6.26 25.38
N LYS A 302 4.25 6.38 25.52
CA LYS A 302 5.04 5.79 26.61
C LYS A 302 4.51 6.13 28.01
N ASN A 303 3.97 7.31 28.18
CA ASN A 303 3.51 7.82 29.47
C ASN A 303 2.02 7.56 29.72
N ASN A 304 1.23 7.31 28.69
CA ASN A 304 -0.22 7.33 28.80
C ASN A 304 -0.91 6.07 28.27
N VAL A 305 -0.20 5.19 27.55
CA VAL A 305 -0.76 3.95 27.00
C VAL A 305 -0.24 2.74 27.75
N PHE A 306 -1.14 1.83 28.09
CA PHE A 306 -0.84 0.64 28.87
C PHE A 306 -1.55 -0.56 28.25
N TRP A 307 -0.89 -1.71 28.28
CA TRP A 307 -1.47 -2.98 27.86
C TRP A 307 -1.53 -3.92 29.06
N GLN A 308 -2.67 -4.56 29.23
CA GLN A 308 -2.85 -5.58 30.23
C GLN A 308 -2.92 -6.94 29.54
N ASN A 309 -2.03 -7.85 29.93
CA ASN A 309 -2.10 -9.22 29.48
C ASN A 309 -3.44 -9.81 29.89
N TYR A 310 -4.17 -10.36 28.94
CA TYR A 310 -5.34 -11.19 29.26
C TYR A 310 -4.82 -12.46 29.93
N GLN A 311 -5.09 -12.61 31.22
CA GLN A 311 -5.01 -13.90 31.90
C GLN A 311 -6.42 -14.49 31.83
N PRO A 312 -6.61 -15.64 31.15
CA PRO A 312 -7.91 -16.30 31.07
C PRO A 312 -8.39 -16.78 32.47
#